data_10dbb3f2f5545d2a61ed6688fa9d35a5
#
_entry.id   10dbb3f2f5545d2a61ed6688fa9d35a5
#
_cell.length_a   1.000
_cell.length_b   1.000
_cell.length_c   1.000
_cell.angle_alpha   90.00
_cell.angle_beta   90.00
_cell.angle_gamma   90.00
#
_symmetry.space_group_name_H-M   'P 1'
#
loop_
_entity.id
_entity.type
_entity.pdbx_description
1 polymer ?
#
loop_
_entity_poly.entity_id
_entity_poly.type
_entity_poly.pdbx_seq_one_letter_code
_entity_poly.pdbx_strand_id
1 'polypeptide(L)'
;MAQEATPAAVAAGQGHAGDHADVERRHVDDHARVSQEHLADHEAVYARHGSEHTALADRHVGEHDKAADATPKQKAALSTRHAAQHVWMEVRHASELAWMEVRHAGGRLGMDRRHALELVAQERRHARDRQRHHG
;
A
#
# COMPACT_ATOMS: atom_id res chain seq x y z
N MET A 1 -14.69 -24.82 -46.75
CA MET A 1 -13.94 -25.91 -46.07
C MET A 1 -13.34 -25.36 -44.81
N ALA A 2 -13.75 -25.83 -43.65
CA ALA A 2 -13.11 -25.49 -42.40
C ALA A 2 -11.76 -26.22 -42.35
N GLN A 3 -10.66 -25.48 -42.25
CA GLN A 3 -9.35 -26.06 -41.96
C GLN A 3 -9.40 -26.61 -40.54
N GLU A 4 -9.33 -27.90 -40.39
CA GLU A 4 -9.16 -28.54 -39.10
C GLU A 4 -7.81 -28.12 -38.52
N ALA A 5 -7.81 -27.52 -37.31
CA ALA A 5 -6.58 -27.17 -36.62
C ALA A 5 -5.77 -28.43 -36.31
N THR A 6 -4.47 -28.40 -36.57
CA THR A 6 -3.59 -29.50 -36.24
C THR A 6 -3.53 -29.73 -34.72
N PRO A 7 -3.32 -30.97 -34.25
CA PRO A 7 -3.17 -31.24 -32.83
C PRO A 7 -2.08 -30.41 -32.15
N ALA A 8 -0.99 -30.10 -32.84
CA ALA A 8 0.09 -29.28 -32.35
C ALA A 8 -0.38 -27.81 -32.16
N ALA A 9 -1.18 -27.28 -33.09
CA ALA A 9 -1.74 -25.91 -32.96
C ALA A 9 -2.74 -25.82 -31.80
N VAL A 10 -3.54 -26.85 -31.58
CA VAL A 10 -4.48 -26.93 -30.45
C VAL A 10 -3.71 -27.00 -29.12
N ALA A 11 -2.67 -27.81 -29.02
CA ALA A 11 -1.83 -27.91 -27.82
C ALA A 11 -1.09 -26.61 -27.53
N ALA A 12 -0.56 -25.91 -28.54
CA ALA A 12 0.06 -24.59 -28.38
C ALA A 12 -0.93 -23.54 -27.90
N GLY A 13 -2.17 -23.51 -28.41
CA GLY A 13 -3.23 -22.64 -27.98
C GLY A 13 -3.65 -22.88 -26.52
N GLN A 14 -3.70 -24.13 -26.09
CA GLN A 14 -3.99 -24.50 -24.70
C GLN A 14 -2.85 -24.06 -23.76
N GLY A 15 -1.58 -24.19 -24.15
CA GLY A 15 -0.43 -23.71 -23.42
C GLY A 15 -0.45 -22.20 -23.24
N HIS A 16 -0.80 -21.43 -24.30
CA HIS A 16 -0.94 -19.96 -24.24
C HIS A 16 -2.07 -19.55 -23.32
N ALA A 17 -3.23 -20.20 -23.36
CA ALA A 17 -4.36 -19.91 -22.45
C ALA A 17 -3.98 -20.20 -20.99
N GLY A 18 -3.24 -21.28 -20.72
CA GLY A 18 -2.72 -21.60 -19.39
C GLY A 18 -1.73 -20.55 -18.88
N ASP A 19 -0.82 -20.07 -19.73
CA ASP A 19 0.14 -19.01 -19.39
C ASP A 19 -0.56 -17.70 -19.02
N HIS A 20 -1.60 -17.29 -19.79
CA HIS A 20 -2.41 -16.11 -19.46
C HIS A 20 -3.14 -16.26 -18.14
N ALA A 21 -3.73 -17.41 -17.87
CA ALA A 21 -4.43 -17.67 -16.61
C ALA A 21 -3.48 -17.63 -15.42
N ASP A 22 -2.27 -18.14 -15.56
CA ASP A 22 -1.23 -18.10 -14.51
C ASP A 22 -0.75 -16.70 -14.24
N VAL A 23 -0.54 -15.88 -15.27
CA VAL A 23 -0.15 -14.46 -15.13
C VAL A 23 -1.27 -13.67 -14.43
N GLU A 24 -2.51 -13.84 -14.87
CA GLU A 24 -3.66 -13.15 -14.23
C GLU A 24 -3.80 -13.53 -12.77
N ARG A 25 -3.63 -14.81 -12.43
CA ARG A 25 -3.68 -15.29 -11.04
C ARG A 25 -2.61 -14.65 -10.17
N ARG A 26 -1.37 -14.57 -10.66
CA ARG A 26 -0.28 -13.88 -9.95
C ARG A 26 -0.57 -12.40 -9.77
N HIS A 27 -1.15 -11.72 -10.77
CA HIS A 27 -1.56 -10.32 -10.66
C HIS A 27 -2.61 -10.12 -9.59
N VAL A 28 -3.62 -10.97 -9.53
CA VAL A 28 -4.68 -10.93 -8.50
C VAL A 28 -4.07 -11.17 -7.11
N ASP A 29 -3.20 -12.15 -6.97
CA ASP A 29 -2.54 -12.47 -5.70
C ASP A 29 -1.62 -11.32 -5.24
N ASP A 30 -0.88 -10.70 -6.15
CA ASP A 30 -0.03 -9.55 -5.86
C ASP A 30 -0.85 -8.34 -5.40
N HIS A 31 -1.97 -8.05 -6.08
CA HIS A 31 -2.87 -6.98 -5.68
C HIS A 31 -3.48 -7.23 -4.30
N ALA A 32 -3.92 -8.45 -4.02
CA ALA A 32 -4.46 -8.84 -2.73
C ALA A 32 -3.41 -8.68 -1.61
N ARG A 33 -2.19 -9.12 -1.84
CA ARG A 33 -1.09 -8.98 -0.89
C ARG A 33 -0.77 -7.52 -0.59
N VAL A 34 -0.64 -6.69 -1.63
CA VAL A 34 -0.35 -5.26 -1.48
C VAL A 34 -1.48 -4.54 -0.74
N SER A 35 -2.74 -4.88 -1.00
CA SER A 35 -3.88 -4.34 -0.29
C SER A 35 -3.88 -4.73 1.19
N GLN A 36 -3.52 -5.97 1.52
CA GLN A 36 -3.40 -6.44 2.91
C GLN A 36 -2.25 -5.75 3.64
N GLU A 37 -1.09 -5.58 3.00
CA GLU A 37 0.04 -4.84 3.55
C GLU A 37 -0.32 -3.38 3.82
N HIS A 38 -1.03 -2.74 2.90
CA HIS A 38 -1.52 -1.37 3.04
C HIS A 38 -2.46 -1.25 4.26
N LEU A 39 -3.42 -2.16 4.39
CA LEU A 39 -4.34 -2.19 5.53
C LEU A 39 -3.59 -2.39 6.85
N ALA A 40 -2.65 -3.33 6.89
CA ALA A 40 -1.85 -3.60 8.08
C ALA A 40 -0.99 -2.39 8.48
N ASP A 41 -0.40 -1.68 7.52
CA ASP A 41 0.35 -0.45 7.76
C ASP A 41 -0.54 0.65 8.35
N HIS A 42 -1.75 0.84 7.80
CA HIS A 42 -2.74 1.78 8.34
C HIS A 42 -3.12 1.43 9.78
N GLU A 43 -3.44 0.18 10.05
CA GLU A 43 -3.80 -0.28 11.39
C GLU A 43 -2.68 -0.03 12.40
N ALA A 44 -1.44 -0.33 12.04
CA ALA A 44 -0.27 -0.11 12.89
C ALA A 44 -0.04 1.38 13.17
N VAL A 45 -0.17 2.25 12.18
CA VAL A 45 -0.02 3.71 12.32
C VAL A 45 -1.13 4.28 13.19
N TYR A 46 -2.38 3.91 12.97
CA TYR A 46 -3.50 4.36 13.79
C TYR A 46 -3.39 3.89 15.24
N ALA A 47 -2.98 2.66 15.48
CA ALA A 47 -2.76 2.15 16.83
C ALA A 47 -1.66 2.93 17.57
N ARG A 48 -0.55 3.25 16.88
CA ARG A 48 0.53 4.06 17.44
C ARG A 48 0.07 5.49 17.72
N HIS A 49 -0.65 6.12 16.79
CA HIS A 49 -1.20 7.46 16.98
C HIS A 49 -2.16 7.50 18.17
N GLY A 50 -3.02 6.50 18.32
CA GLY A 50 -3.91 6.37 19.48
C GLY A 50 -3.14 6.27 20.80
N SER A 51 -2.08 5.47 20.85
CA SER A 51 -1.22 5.36 22.01
C SER A 51 -0.50 6.67 22.33
N GLU A 52 -0.01 7.38 21.32
CA GLU A 52 0.63 8.69 21.50
C GLU A 52 -0.35 9.76 22.02
N HIS A 53 -1.60 9.77 21.52
CA HIS A 53 -2.66 10.65 22.03
C HIS A 53 -2.96 10.36 23.51
N THR A 54 -3.10 9.11 23.88
CA THR A 54 -3.34 8.70 25.25
C THR A 54 -2.17 9.09 26.18
N ALA A 55 -0.95 8.83 25.76
CA ALA A 55 0.24 9.21 26.53
C ALA A 55 0.37 10.71 26.71
N LEU A 56 0.05 11.50 25.68
CA LEU A 56 0.07 12.95 25.76
C LEU A 56 -1.02 13.48 26.70
N ALA A 57 -2.24 12.94 26.61
CA ALA A 57 -3.34 13.30 27.51
C ALA A 57 -2.99 13.00 28.98
N ASP A 58 -2.45 11.83 29.27
CA ASP A 58 -2.04 11.44 30.61
C ASP A 58 -0.94 12.37 31.16
N ARG A 59 0.03 12.72 30.33
CA ARG A 59 1.08 13.67 30.69
C ARG A 59 0.52 15.06 30.98
N HIS A 60 -0.44 15.54 30.18
CA HIS A 60 -1.09 16.84 30.40
C HIS A 60 -1.87 16.86 31.70
N VAL A 61 -2.61 15.79 32.01
CA VAL A 61 -3.32 15.66 33.30
C VAL A 61 -2.33 15.74 34.47
N GLY A 62 -1.24 14.99 34.41
CA GLY A 62 -0.21 15.00 35.44
C GLY A 62 0.46 16.37 35.61
N GLU A 63 0.72 17.09 34.51
CA GLU A 63 1.28 18.45 34.56
C GLU A 63 0.29 19.46 35.16
N HIS A 64 -1.01 19.36 34.84
CA HIS A 64 -2.04 20.19 35.45
C HIS A 64 -2.18 19.93 36.95
N ASP A 65 -2.13 18.68 37.36
CA ASP A 65 -2.17 18.30 38.78
C ASP A 65 -0.98 18.87 39.55
N LYS A 66 0.21 18.83 38.99
CA LYS A 66 1.42 19.42 39.57
C LYS A 66 1.35 20.96 39.62
N ALA A 67 0.63 21.56 38.71
CA ALA A 67 0.47 23.02 38.61
C ALA A 67 -0.79 23.55 39.33
N ALA A 68 -1.43 22.73 40.18
CA ALA A 68 -2.67 23.11 40.88
C ALA A 68 -2.54 24.44 41.65
N ASP A 69 -1.38 24.68 42.27
CA ASP A 69 -1.08 25.89 43.04
C ASP A 69 -0.39 26.99 42.22
N ALA A 70 -0.26 26.80 40.91
CA ALA A 70 0.34 27.80 40.04
C ALA A 70 -0.53 29.03 39.87
N THR A 71 0.08 30.15 39.51
CA THR A 71 -0.64 31.39 39.18
C THR A 71 -1.50 31.22 37.92
N PRO A 72 -2.56 32.04 37.74
CA PRO A 72 -3.36 32.02 36.52
C PRO A 72 -2.52 32.21 35.25
N LYS A 73 -1.49 33.06 35.29
CA LYS A 73 -0.57 33.28 34.18
C LYS A 73 0.24 32.02 33.85
N GLN A 74 0.72 31.29 34.86
CA GLN A 74 1.46 30.05 34.70
C GLN A 74 0.57 28.93 34.15
N LYS A 75 -0.68 28.84 34.61
CA LYS A 75 -1.69 27.90 34.09
C LYS A 75 -2.01 28.18 32.63
N ALA A 76 -2.16 29.47 32.26
CA ALA A 76 -2.40 29.87 30.89
C ALA A 76 -1.20 29.51 29.96
N ALA A 77 0.03 29.73 30.42
CA ALA A 77 1.24 29.33 29.69
C ALA A 77 1.31 27.81 29.50
N LEU A 78 0.94 27.04 30.52
CA LEU A 78 0.89 25.56 30.43
C LEU A 78 -0.14 25.11 29.38
N SER A 79 -1.34 25.69 29.41
CA SER A 79 -2.39 25.39 28.43
C SER A 79 -1.97 25.70 26.98
N THR A 80 -1.27 26.82 26.79
CA THR A 80 -0.73 27.22 25.49
C THR A 80 0.32 26.21 25.00
N ARG A 81 1.21 25.76 25.88
CA ARG A 81 2.20 24.74 25.57
C ARG A 81 1.54 23.42 25.21
N HIS A 82 0.52 23.00 25.94
CA HIS A 82 -0.23 21.77 25.62
C HIS A 82 -0.91 21.87 24.25
N ALA A 83 -1.53 23.02 23.94
CA ALA A 83 -2.12 23.24 22.62
C ALA A 83 -1.08 23.13 21.49
N ALA A 84 0.10 23.71 21.68
CA ALA A 84 1.20 23.60 20.72
C ALA A 84 1.69 22.16 20.54
N GLN A 85 1.77 21.40 21.63
CA GLN A 85 2.14 19.98 21.56
C GLN A 85 1.12 19.14 20.79
N HIS A 86 -0.19 19.41 20.98
CA HIS A 86 -1.23 18.79 20.19
C HIS A 86 -1.12 19.12 18.70
N VAL A 87 -0.93 20.37 18.35
CA VAL A 87 -0.75 20.81 16.96
C VAL A 87 0.44 20.09 16.32
N TRP A 88 1.58 20.03 17.00
CA TRP A 88 2.77 19.34 16.50
C TRP A 88 2.52 17.83 16.29
N MET A 89 1.84 17.20 17.22
CA MET A 89 1.50 15.79 17.10
C MET A 89 0.58 15.53 15.91
N GLU A 90 -0.45 16.37 15.72
CA GLU A 90 -1.36 16.26 14.58
C GLU A 90 -0.64 16.47 13.24
N VAL A 91 0.26 17.46 13.16
CA VAL A 91 1.09 17.68 11.95
C VAL A 91 1.97 16.49 11.66
N ARG A 92 2.61 15.91 12.68
CA ARG A 92 3.44 14.72 12.51
C ARG A 92 2.62 13.53 12.05
N HIS A 93 1.45 13.28 12.65
CA HIS A 93 0.56 12.20 12.24
C HIS A 93 0.07 12.36 10.80
N ALA A 94 -0.34 13.58 10.42
CA ALA A 94 -0.75 13.87 9.06
C ALA A 94 0.38 13.65 8.05
N SER A 95 1.61 14.03 8.40
CA SER A 95 2.80 13.84 7.56
C SER A 95 3.14 12.35 7.41
N GLU A 96 3.04 11.57 8.49
CA GLU A 96 3.27 10.11 8.43
C GLU A 96 2.25 9.42 7.54
N LEU A 97 0.96 9.79 7.66
CA LEU A 97 -0.11 9.25 6.80
C LEU A 97 0.11 9.62 5.34
N ALA A 98 0.48 10.86 5.05
CA ALA A 98 0.78 11.30 3.70
C ALA A 98 1.97 10.53 3.09
N TRP A 99 3.05 10.34 3.85
CA TRP A 99 4.19 9.53 3.41
C TRP A 99 3.82 8.08 3.15
N MET A 100 3.02 7.50 4.01
CA MET A 100 2.55 6.13 3.84
C MET A 100 1.74 5.97 2.55
N GLU A 101 0.84 6.91 2.25
CA GLU A 101 0.08 6.93 1.01
C GLU A 101 0.96 7.07 -0.23
N VAL A 102 1.98 7.92 -0.18
CA VAL A 102 2.97 8.07 -1.27
C VAL A 102 3.73 6.76 -1.50
N ARG A 103 4.17 6.08 -0.45
CA ARG A 103 4.85 4.79 -0.57
C ARG A 103 3.94 3.72 -1.17
N HIS A 104 2.69 3.64 -0.71
CA HIS A 104 1.73 2.68 -1.24
C HIS A 104 1.39 2.95 -2.71
N ALA A 105 1.22 4.22 -3.09
CA ALA A 105 1.00 4.60 -4.49
C ALA A 105 2.20 4.23 -5.36
N GLY A 106 3.42 4.51 -4.91
CA GLY A 106 4.66 4.13 -5.60
C GLY A 106 4.80 2.62 -5.75
N GLY A 107 4.48 1.85 -4.70
CA GLY A 107 4.47 0.39 -4.73
C GLY A 107 3.47 -0.18 -5.73
N ARG A 108 2.26 0.38 -5.79
CA ARG A 108 1.23 -0.01 -6.76
C ARG A 108 1.66 0.29 -8.19
N LEU A 109 2.21 1.48 -8.44
CA LEU A 109 2.72 1.83 -9.77
C LEU A 109 3.86 0.91 -10.21
N GLY A 110 4.78 0.58 -9.33
CA GLY A 110 5.85 -0.36 -9.61
C GLY A 110 5.34 -1.77 -9.92
N MET A 111 4.33 -2.23 -9.20
CA MET A 111 3.68 -3.51 -9.43
C MET A 111 2.95 -3.52 -10.78
N ASP A 112 2.16 -2.50 -11.08
CA ASP A 112 1.43 -2.38 -12.35
C ASP A 112 2.39 -2.34 -13.53
N ARG A 113 3.52 -1.64 -13.40
CA ARG A 113 4.57 -1.61 -14.42
C ARG A 113 5.16 -3.01 -14.66
N ARG A 114 5.48 -3.75 -13.61
CA ARG A 114 5.99 -5.13 -13.73
C ARG A 114 4.99 -6.03 -14.43
N HIS A 115 3.71 -5.94 -14.05
CA HIS A 115 2.65 -6.70 -14.69
C HIS A 115 2.52 -6.38 -16.19
N ALA A 116 2.57 -5.11 -16.56
CA ALA A 116 2.55 -4.69 -17.96
C ALA A 116 3.75 -5.24 -18.75
N LEU A 117 4.95 -5.19 -18.17
CA LEU A 117 6.16 -5.73 -18.80
C LEU A 117 6.10 -7.26 -18.93
N GLU A 118 5.56 -7.97 -17.95
CA GLU A 118 5.35 -9.41 -18.02
C GLU A 118 4.39 -9.79 -19.16
N LEU A 119 3.29 -9.07 -19.31
CA LEU A 119 2.34 -9.28 -20.41
C LEU A 119 2.98 -9.06 -21.78
N VAL A 120 3.75 -7.99 -21.94
CA VAL A 120 4.48 -7.70 -23.19
C VAL A 120 5.48 -8.82 -23.48
N ALA A 121 6.24 -9.27 -22.49
CA ALA A 121 7.21 -10.36 -22.67
C ALA A 121 6.52 -11.67 -23.05
N GLN A 122 5.37 -11.96 -22.45
CA GLN A 122 4.57 -13.14 -22.76
C GLN A 122 4.04 -13.09 -24.19
N GLU A 123 3.49 -11.98 -24.63
CA GLU A 123 3.02 -11.80 -26.00
C GLU A 123 4.14 -11.97 -27.04
N ARG A 124 5.33 -11.46 -26.73
CA ARG A 124 6.50 -11.65 -27.60
C ARG A 124 6.92 -13.11 -27.70
N ARG A 125 6.85 -13.87 -26.61
CA ARG A 125 7.12 -15.32 -26.64
C ARG A 125 6.09 -16.06 -27.49
N HIS A 126 4.81 -15.78 -27.26
CA HIS A 126 3.74 -16.39 -28.04
C HIS A 126 3.84 -16.06 -29.53
N ALA A 127 4.19 -14.82 -29.88
CA ALA A 127 4.41 -14.43 -31.28
C ALA A 127 5.56 -15.22 -31.94
N ARG A 128 6.68 -15.38 -31.24
CA ARG A 128 7.80 -16.19 -31.72
C ARG A 128 7.43 -17.66 -31.89
N ASP A 129 6.67 -18.21 -30.96
CA ASP A 129 6.24 -19.61 -31.05
C ASP A 129 5.28 -19.81 -32.22
N ARG A 130 4.36 -18.87 -32.46
CA ARG A 130 3.51 -18.90 -33.65
C ARG A 130 4.33 -18.89 -34.96
N GLN A 131 5.36 -18.06 -35.03
CA GLN A 131 6.23 -17.99 -36.20
C GLN A 131 6.98 -19.31 -36.43
N ARG A 132 7.46 -19.99 -35.38
CA ARG A 132 8.15 -21.27 -35.47
C ARG A 132 7.24 -22.40 -35.95
N HIS A 133 5.97 -22.37 -35.62
CA HIS A 133 5.00 -23.39 -36.00
C HIS A 133 4.40 -23.17 -37.41
N HIS A 134 4.57 -21.98 -37.98
CA HIS A 134 4.09 -21.65 -39.32
C HIS A 134 5.21 -21.53 -40.39
N GLY A 135 6.42 -21.72 -40.02
CA GLY A 135 7.58 -21.83 -40.90
C GLY A 135 7.97 -23.27 -41.07
#